data_b59c754aa984c4154196b083a3cc3cd7
#
_entry.id   b59c754aa984c4154196b083a3cc3cd7
#
_cell.length_a   1.000
_cell.length_b   1.000
_cell.length_c   1.000
_cell.angle_alpha   90.00
_cell.angle_beta   90.00
_cell.angle_gamma   90.00
#
_symmetry.space_group_name_H-M   'P 1'
#
loop_
_entity.id
_entity.type
_entity.pdbx_description
1 polymer ?
#
loop_
_entity_poly.entity_id
_entity_poly.type
_entity_poly.pdbx_seq_one_letter_code
_entity_poly.pdbx_strand_id
1 'polypeptide(L)'
;MSKRDNVVNRKSGILMHITSLPGNYGIGTMGKNAFDFVDFLHKSGQQSWQILPLTPTSYGDSPYQSNSAYAGNPYLIDLDLLIEEGLLTYDEVAHRDWCWSNDRVDFGRQYNNKLAVLRLAYARFNGGADFDAFMAEQAAWLPDFALFMALKGEKNSTAWYTWEKELKFRSPDALNAARQRLADEIRFYCFVQFIFYKQWTNLLNYAHSKGIEIIGDVPIYVPYDSVEVWCEPELFQLDETLTPTAIAGCPPDAFSEDGQLWGNPLYNWDKMKEQNFNWWIRRMAAAGKLYDVIRLDHFRGFEAYWSVPYGSATAKSGKWIKGPDMDFINALKNQLPEVDFIAEDLGTRPRRFSTCATIPATPA
;
A
#
# COMPACT_ATOMS: atom_id res chain seq x y z
N MET A 1 22.21 20.81 -35.59
CA MET A 1 21.69 19.96 -34.51
C MET A 1 21.26 20.88 -33.36
N SER A 2 19.98 21.19 -33.29
CA SER A 2 19.41 22.07 -32.27
C SER A 2 19.38 21.30 -30.95
N LYS A 3 20.07 21.79 -29.92
CA LYS A 3 19.81 21.40 -28.51
C LYS A 3 18.39 21.81 -28.21
N ARG A 4 17.46 20.85 -28.13
CA ARG A 4 16.19 21.09 -27.49
C ARG A 4 16.52 21.25 -26.00
N ASP A 5 16.43 22.47 -25.51
CA ASP A 5 16.41 22.75 -24.08
C ASP A 5 15.17 22.06 -23.53
N ASN A 6 15.37 20.91 -22.89
CA ASN A 6 14.35 20.33 -22.03
C ASN A 6 14.18 21.28 -20.84
N VAL A 7 13.24 22.21 -20.96
CA VAL A 7 12.77 23.01 -19.83
C VAL A 7 12.10 22.03 -18.91
N VAL A 8 12.83 21.54 -17.90
CA VAL A 8 12.26 20.79 -16.79
C VAL A 8 11.33 21.75 -16.07
N ASN A 9 10.03 21.56 -16.27
CA ASN A 9 9.02 22.34 -15.56
C ASN A 9 9.07 21.91 -14.07
N ARG A 10 9.77 22.71 -13.26
CA ARG A 10 9.94 22.42 -11.83
C ARG A 10 8.62 22.69 -11.10
N LYS A 11 8.10 21.65 -10.44
CA LYS A 11 6.95 21.74 -9.53
C LYS A 11 7.44 21.81 -8.10
N SER A 12 6.67 22.43 -7.23
CA SER A 12 6.86 22.39 -5.78
C SER A 12 5.70 21.70 -5.11
N GLY A 13 5.95 21.01 -4.01
CA GLY A 13 4.94 20.28 -3.26
C GLY A 13 5.34 20.08 -1.81
N ILE A 14 4.42 19.53 -1.03
CA ILE A 14 4.64 19.21 0.38
C ILE A 14 4.43 17.71 0.57
N LEU A 15 5.38 17.07 1.26
CA LEU A 15 5.21 15.72 1.79
C LEU A 15 4.52 15.83 3.15
N MET A 16 3.29 15.32 3.23
CA MET A 16 2.50 15.27 4.46
C MET A 16 1.58 14.05 4.40
N HIS A 17 1.85 13.03 5.21
CA HIS A 17 0.93 11.89 5.24
C HIS A 17 -0.40 12.28 5.90
N ILE A 18 -1.50 11.71 5.42
CA ILE A 18 -2.85 12.04 5.90
C ILE A 18 -2.97 11.84 7.41
N THR A 19 -2.36 10.80 7.98
CA THR A 19 -2.38 10.54 9.43
C THR A 19 -1.77 11.65 10.27
N SER A 20 -0.92 12.51 9.67
CA SER A 20 -0.27 13.65 10.35
C SER A 20 -1.09 14.94 10.29
N LEU A 21 -2.19 14.95 9.56
CA LEU A 21 -3.14 16.06 9.59
C LEU A 21 -3.90 16.07 10.94
N PRO A 22 -4.39 17.24 11.39
CA PRO A 22 -5.28 17.30 12.54
C PRO A 22 -6.50 16.39 12.36
N GLY A 23 -6.97 15.76 13.43
CA GLY A 23 -8.14 14.88 13.39
C GLY A 23 -8.87 14.83 14.72
N ASN A 24 -10.21 14.77 14.68
CA ASN A 24 -11.06 14.73 15.87
C ASN A 24 -10.92 13.42 16.67
N TYR A 25 -10.41 12.37 16.00
CA TYR A 25 -10.38 11.00 16.55
C TYR A 25 -8.96 10.45 16.66
N GLY A 26 -8.01 11.32 17.03
CA GLY A 26 -6.62 10.96 17.35
C GLY A 26 -5.74 10.58 16.15
N ILE A 27 -6.23 10.80 14.93
CA ILE A 27 -5.52 10.55 13.67
C ILE A 27 -6.09 11.45 12.56
N GLY A 28 -5.25 11.87 11.63
CA GLY A 28 -5.72 12.54 10.42
C GLY A 28 -6.44 11.56 9.49
N THR A 29 -7.51 12.04 8.85
CA THR A 29 -8.42 11.26 7.99
C THR A 29 -8.72 11.98 6.69
N MET A 30 -9.42 11.32 5.76
CA MET A 30 -9.85 11.86 4.47
C MET A 30 -11.09 12.77 4.60
N GLY A 31 -11.22 13.47 5.76
CA GLY A 31 -12.29 14.40 6.07
C GLY A 31 -11.89 15.85 5.88
N LYS A 32 -12.63 16.75 6.53
CA LYS A 32 -12.52 18.21 6.39
C LYS A 32 -11.07 18.72 6.40
N ASN A 33 -10.23 18.25 7.32
CA ASN A 33 -8.86 18.73 7.44
C ASN A 33 -7.97 18.35 6.24
N ALA A 34 -8.26 17.26 5.54
CA ALA A 34 -7.58 16.92 4.29
C ALA A 34 -8.00 17.86 3.15
N PHE A 35 -9.28 18.20 3.06
CA PHE A 35 -9.78 19.21 2.10
C PHE A 35 -9.21 20.61 2.39
N ASP A 36 -9.17 21.01 3.65
CA ASP A 36 -8.55 22.28 4.07
C ASP A 36 -7.05 22.33 3.74
N PHE A 37 -6.35 21.17 3.83
CA PHE A 37 -4.94 21.06 3.44
C PHE A 37 -4.75 21.22 1.93
N VAL A 38 -5.62 20.65 1.11
CA VAL A 38 -5.63 20.90 -0.34
C VAL A 38 -5.82 22.39 -0.64
N ASP A 39 -6.75 23.07 0.04
CA ASP A 39 -6.96 24.51 -0.10
C ASP A 39 -5.72 25.32 0.32
N PHE A 40 -5.04 24.89 1.38
CA PHE A 40 -3.77 25.49 1.81
C PHE A 40 -2.69 25.35 0.75
N LEU A 41 -2.52 24.14 0.17
CA LEU A 41 -1.56 23.91 -0.90
C LEU A 41 -1.82 24.80 -2.11
N HIS A 42 -3.06 24.86 -2.57
CA HIS A 42 -3.48 25.73 -3.68
C HIS A 42 -3.17 27.21 -3.39
N LYS A 43 -3.60 27.73 -2.23
CA LYS A 43 -3.35 29.12 -1.81
C LYS A 43 -1.86 29.46 -1.67
N SER A 44 -1.04 28.45 -1.30
CA SER A 44 0.41 28.59 -1.15
C SER A 44 1.18 28.42 -2.47
N GLY A 45 0.48 28.23 -3.60
CA GLY A 45 1.10 28.04 -4.92
C GLY A 45 1.82 26.71 -5.08
N GLN A 46 1.52 25.71 -4.22
CA GLN A 46 2.03 24.35 -4.40
C GLN A 46 1.25 23.66 -5.51
N GLN A 47 1.91 22.67 -6.14
CA GLN A 47 1.34 21.92 -7.27
C GLN A 47 1.21 20.44 -6.96
N SER A 48 1.89 19.95 -5.91
CA SER A 48 1.88 18.52 -5.58
C SER A 48 1.72 18.31 -4.07
N TRP A 49 0.98 17.26 -3.73
CA TRP A 49 0.89 16.71 -2.39
C TRP A 49 1.47 15.29 -2.40
N GLN A 50 2.62 15.10 -1.76
CA GLN A 50 3.22 13.78 -1.60
C GLN A 50 2.75 13.13 -0.29
N ILE A 51 2.35 11.87 -0.38
CA ILE A 51 1.90 11.07 0.77
C ILE A 51 2.70 9.77 0.87
N LEU A 52 2.70 9.17 2.06
CA LEU A 52 3.21 7.82 2.28
C LEU A 52 2.19 6.78 1.79
N PRO A 53 2.54 5.46 1.73
CA PRO A 53 1.62 4.43 1.28
C PRO A 53 0.27 4.50 2.00
N LEU A 54 -0.82 4.43 1.23
CA LEU A 54 -2.20 4.43 1.73
C LEU A 54 -2.68 3.05 2.21
N THR A 55 -1.83 2.04 2.13
CA THR A 55 -2.16 0.67 2.47
C THR A 55 -2.27 0.45 3.99
N PRO A 56 -3.02 -0.57 4.46
CA PRO A 56 -3.16 -0.87 5.88
C PRO A 56 -1.80 -1.06 6.55
N THR A 57 -1.64 -0.52 7.76
CA THR A 57 -0.48 -0.83 8.59
C THR A 57 -0.67 -2.18 9.29
N SER A 58 0.42 -2.91 9.51
CA SER A 58 0.43 -4.14 10.28
C SER A 58 1.23 -3.96 11.58
N TYR A 59 1.80 -5.03 12.12
CA TYR A 59 2.62 -4.95 13.32
C TYR A 59 3.78 -3.95 13.14
N GLY A 60 3.92 -3.03 14.10
CA GLY A 60 4.91 -1.95 14.06
C GLY A 60 4.44 -0.66 13.40
N ASP A 61 3.16 -0.60 12.98
CA ASP A 61 2.47 0.61 12.49
C ASP A 61 3.15 1.32 11.30
N SER A 62 4.09 0.64 10.64
CA SER A 62 4.78 1.19 9.47
C SER A 62 3.89 1.12 8.22
N PRO A 63 3.75 2.22 7.47
CA PRO A 63 3.02 2.20 6.20
C PRO A 63 3.71 1.36 5.11
N TYR A 64 5.00 1.00 5.32
CA TYR A 64 5.77 0.13 4.42
C TYR A 64 5.63 -1.35 4.74
N GLN A 65 4.95 -1.69 5.85
CA GLN A 65 4.64 -3.07 6.25
C GLN A 65 3.13 -3.27 6.24
N SER A 66 2.59 -3.74 5.13
CA SER A 66 1.14 -3.85 4.91
C SER A 66 0.70 -5.29 4.63
N ASN A 67 -0.45 -5.67 5.14
CA ASN A 67 -1.07 -6.96 4.80
C ASN A 67 -1.57 -7.03 3.35
N SER A 68 -1.61 -5.92 2.63
CA SER A 68 -1.99 -5.88 1.21
C SER A 68 -1.32 -4.72 0.47
N ALA A 69 -0.96 -4.97 -0.79
CA ALA A 69 -0.45 -3.96 -1.71
C ALA A 69 -1.55 -3.16 -2.42
N TYR A 70 -2.82 -3.53 -2.25
CA TYR A 70 -3.97 -2.94 -2.93
C TYR A 70 -4.96 -2.27 -2.00
N ALA A 71 -5.16 -2.84 -0.80
CA ALA A 71 -6.18 -2.38 0.13
C ALA A 71 -5.84 -1.00 0.70
N GLY A 72 -6.87 -0.20 0.94
CA GLY A 72 -6.75 1.07 1.64
C GLY A 72 -6.77 0.92 3.16
N ASN A 73 -6.03 1.79 3.85
CA ASN A 73 -5.92 1.80 5.31
C ASN A 73 -7.23 2.26 5.96
N PRO A 74 -7.91 1.43 6.74
CA PRO A 74 -9.17 1.79 7.38
C PRO A 74 -9.04 2.95 8.38
N TYR A 75 -7.83 3.22 8.90
CA TYR A 75 -7.60 4.34 9.81
C TYR A 75 -7.77 5.71 9.14
N LEU A 76 -7.61 5.78 7.82
CA LEU A 76 -7.79 7.01 7.04
C LEU A 76 -9.26 7.34 6.75
N ILE A 77 -10.19 6.40 6.98
CA ILE A 77 -11.61 6.65 6.82
C ILE A 77 -12.05 7.72 7.82
N ASP A 78 -12.70 8.76 7.33
CA ASP A 78 -13.28 9.81 8.15
C ASP A 78 -14.63 9.37 8.71
N LEU A 79 -14.82 9.54 10.01
CA LEU A 79 -16.02 9.10 10.70
C LEU A 79 -17.12 10.18 10.69
N ASP A 80 -16.77 11.45 10.58
CA ASP A 80 -17.75 12.55 10.47
C ASP A 80 -18.53 12.40 9.15
N LEU A 81 -17.87 12.04 8.04
CA LEU A 81 -18.54 11.73 6.78
C LEU A 81 -19.52 10.55 6.92
N LEU A 82 -19.22 9.54 7.73
CA LEU A 82 -20.16 8.44 8.00
C LEU A 82 -21.33 8.87 8.88
N ILE A 83 -21.14 9.86 9.75
CA ILE A 83 -22.23 10.48 10.52
C ILE A 83 -23.15 11.27 9.58
N GLU A 84 -22.58 12.07 8.67
CA GLU A 84 -23.33 12.83 7.66
C GLU A 84 -24.15 11.90 6.75
N GLU A 85 -23.61 10.73 6.40
CA GLU A 85 -24.30 9.69 5.62
C GLU A 85 -25.35 8.89 6.42
N GLY A 86 -25.48 9.13 7.74
CA GLY A 86 -26.43 8.42 8.61
C GLY A 86 -26.01 6.99 8.96
N LEU A 87 -24.78 6.59 8.64
CA LEU A 87 -24.22 5.29 9.00
C LEU A 87 -23.71 5.22 10.44
N LEU A 88 -23.40 6.37 11.04
CA LEU A 88 -22.99 6.51 12.44
C LEU A 88 -23.77 7.63 13.11
N THR A 89 -23.76 7.63 14.46
CA THR A 89 -24.17 8.76 15.27
C THR A 89 -22.95 9.38 15.94
N TYR A 90 -23.04 10.68 16.29
CA TYR A 90 -21.96 11.36 17.01
C TYR A 90 -21.60 10.65 18.33
N ASP A 91 -22.61 10.19 19.08
CA ASP A 91 -22.41 9.55 20.39
C ASP A 91 -21.63 8.23 20.28
N GLU A 92 -21.77 7.48 19.19
CA GLU A 92 -21.05 6.22 18.95
C GLU A 92 -19.56 6.43 18.74
N VAL A 93 -19.18 7.65 18.34
CA VAL A 93 -17.81 8.01 18.00
C VAL A 93 -17.15 8.87 19.09
N ALA A 94 -17.84 9.90 19.58
CA ALA A 94 -17.28 10.95 20.43
C ALA A 94 -16.83 10.44 21.82
N HIS A 95 -17.50 9.42 22.36
CA HIS A 95 -17.22 8.91 23.71
C HIS A 95 -16.14 7.83 23.76
N ARG A 96 -15.44 7.56 22.67
CA ARG A 96 -14.34 6.59 22.64
C ARG A 96 -13.01 7.24 22.99
N ASP A 97 -12.13 6.48 23.57
CA ASP A 97 -10.77 6.90 23.91
C ASP A 97 -9.85 6.78 22.67
N TRP A 98 -9.77 7.84 21.85
CA TRP A 98 -9.05 7.86 20.60
C TRP A 98 -7.56 8.16 20.72
N CYS A 99 -7.18 8.99 21.70
CA CYS A 99 -5.79 9.42 21.87
C CYS A 99 -5.55 9.87 23.32
N TRP A 100 -4.30 9.82 23.73
CA TRP A 100 -3.84 10.38 25.00
C TRP A 100 -3.07 11.70 24.80
N SER A 101 -2.76 12.07 23.54
CA SER A 101 -2.01 13.26 23.16
C SER A 101 -2.51 13.76 21.80
N ASN A 102 -2.40 15.09 21.56
CA ASN A 102 -2.77 15.70 20.29
C ASN A 102 -1.60 15.75 19.28
N ASP A 103 -0.40 15.38 19.70
CA ASP A 103 0.84 15.46 18.91
C ASP A 103 1.34 14.10 18.42
N ARG A 104 0.64 13.02 18.76
CA ARG A 104 1.00 11.64 18.36
C ARG A 104 -0.24 10.80 18.09
N VAL A 105 -0.16 9.98 17.05
CA VAL A 105 -1.15 8.93 16.80
C VAL A 105 -0.90 7.76 17.77
N ASP A 106 -1.94 7.34 18.48
CA ASP A 106 -1.95 6.10 19.25
C ASP A 106 -2.58 4.98 18.41
N PHE A 107 -1.73 4.25 17.67
CA PHE A 107 -2.21 3.18 16.79
C PHE A 107 -2.87 2.03 17.54
N GLY A 108 -2.50 1.76 18.80
CA GLY A 108 -3.18 0.76 19.63
C GLY A 108 -4.64 1.14 19.89
N ARG A 109 -4.92 2.41 20.18
CA ARG A 109 -6.30 2.92 20.33
C ARG A 109 -7.05 2.96 19.02
N GLN A 110 -6.38 3.32 17.93
CA GLN A 110 -6.98 3.23 16.59
C GLN A 110 -7.37 1.78 16.26
N TYR A 111 -6.49 0.83 16.48
CA TYR A 111 -6.77 -0.60 16.29
C TYR A 111 -8.00 -1.06 17.06
N ASN A 112 -8.10 -0.71 18.34
CA ASN A 112 -9.21 -1.13 19.20
C ASN A 112 -10.53 -0.45 18.85
N ASN A 113 -10.51 0.80 18.40
CA ASN A 113 -11.73 1.61 18.24
C ASN A 113 -12.21 1.71 16.78
N LYS A 114 -11.30 1.90 15.80
CA LYS A 114 -11.69 2.22 14.42
C LYS A 114 -12.53 1.09 13.80
N LEU A 115 -12.06 -0.14 13.84
CA LEU A 115 -12.81 -1.27 13.28
C LEU A 115 -14.12 -1.52 14.02
N ALA A 116 -14.13 -1.33 15.36
CA ALA A 116 -15.36 -1.47 16.14
C ALA A 116 -16.43 -0.44 15.73
N VAL A 117 -16.03 0.80 15.46
CA VAL A 117 -16.95 1.84 14.96
C VAL A 117 -17.40 1.56 13.52
N LEU A 118 -16.47 1.13 12.66
CA LEU A 118 -16.83 0.74 11.28
C LEU A 118 -17.81 -0.43 11.22
N ARG A 119 -17.80 -1.34 12.23
CA ARG A 119 -18.83 -2.39 12.36
C ARG A 119 -20.21 -1.82 12.67
N LEU A 120 -20.30 -0.75 13.45
CA LEU A 120 -21.59 -0.08 13.71
C LEU A 120 -22.13 0.55 12.42
N ALA A 121 -21.24 1.17 11.63
CA ALA A 121 -21.60 1.69 10.32
C ALA A 121 -22.05 0.57 9.35
N TYR A 122 -21.31 -0.53 9.32
CA TYR A 122 -21.64 -1.71 8.50
C TYR A 122 -23.00 -2.29 8.84
N ALA A 123 -23.39 -2.34 10.13
CA ALA A 123 -24.69 -2.85 10.54
C ALA A 123 -25.89 -2.05 9.99
N ARG A 124 -25.66 -0.80 9.54
CA ARG A 124 -26.67 0.07 8.90
C ARG A 124 -26.53 0.11 7.38
N PHE A 125 -25.46 -0.50 6.85
CA PHE A 125 -25.16 -0.46 5.44
C PHE A 125 -25.97 -1.51 4.66
N ASN A 126 -26.81 -1.06 3.74
CA ASN A 126 -27.71 -1.93 2.99
C ASN A 126 -27.16 -2.34 1.61
N GLY A 127 -25.93 -1.97 1.25
CA GLY A 127 -25.41 -2.16 -0.10
C GLY A 127 -25.92 -1.10 -1.06
N GLY A 128 -26.07 -1.48 -2.33
CA GLY A 128 -26.57 -0.63 -3.41
C GLY A 128 -25.73 -0.71 -4.67
N ALA A 129 -26.18 -0.08 -5.74
CA ALA A 129 -25.55 -0.18 -7.08
C ALA A 129 -24.05 0.26 -7.06
N ASP A 130 -23.70 1.29 -6.30
CA ASP A 130 -22.32 1.77 -6.20
C ASP A 130 -21.41 0.74 -5.51
N PHE A 131 -21.91 0.05 -4.48
CA PHE A 131 -21.18 -1.03 -3.82
C PHE A 131 -20.99 -2.23 -4.76
N ASP A 132 -22.05 -2.61 -5.50
CA ASP A 132 -21.96 -3.71 -6.46
C ASP A 132 -21.01 -3.39 -7.61
N ALA A 133 -21.00 -2.15 -8.09
CA ALA A 133 -20.06 -1.67 -9.11
C ALA A 133 -18.61 -1.71 -8.57
N PHE A 134 -18.38 -1.25 -7.35
CA PHE A 134 -17.07 -1.33 -6.69
C PHE A 134 -16.60 -2.79 -6.54
N MET A 135 -17.47 -3.70 -6.10
CA MET A 135 -17.14 -5.12 -5.98
C MET A 135 -16.72 -5.72 -7.33
N ALA A 136 -17.43 -5.35 -8.40
CA ALA A 136 -17.11 -5.80 -9.76
C ALA A 136 -15.78 -5.20 -10.25
N GLU A 137 -15.52 -3.92 -10.01
CA GLU A 137 -14.29 -3.25 -10.42
C GLU A 137 -13.07 -3.82 -9.68
N GLN A 138 -13.21 -4.13 -8.39
CA GLN A 138 -12.11 -4.61 -7.55
C GLN A 138 -12.03 -6.16 -7.46
N ALA A 139 -12.74 -6.87 -8.33
CA ALA A 139 -12.85 -8.34 -8.31
C ALA A 139 -11.50 -9.08 -8.40
N ALA A 140 -10.46 -8.43 -8.94
CA ALA A 140 -9.14 -9.03 -9.11
C ALA A 140 -8.35 -9.25 -7.81
N TRP A 141 -8.65 -8.50 -6.74
CA TRP A 141 -7.89 -8.58 -5.48
C TRP A 141 -8.78 -8.59 -4.24
N LEU A 142 -9.90 -7.86 -4.25
CA LEU A 142 -10.73 -7.63 -3.07
C LEU A 142 -11.29 -8.90 -2.44
N PRO A 143 -11.77 -9.91 -3.20
CA PRO A 143 -12.28 -11.15 -2.61
C PRO A 143 -11.24 -11.94 -1.80
N ASP A 144 -10.00 -12.01 -2.29
CA ASP A 144 -8.92 -12.71 -1.59
C ASP A 144 -8.42 -11.90 -0.39
N PHE A 145 -8.33 -10.58 -0.50
CA PHE A 145 -8.02 -9.70 0.62
C PHE A 145 -9.07 -9.81 1.74
N ALA A 146 -10.35 -9.72 1.40
CA ALA A 146 -11.42 -9.79 2.38
C ALA A 146 -11.47 -11.16 3.08
N LEU A 147 -11.27 -12.25 2.35
CA LEU A 147 -11.12 -13.60 2.93
C LEU A 147 -9.89 -13.69 3.83
N PHE A 148 -8.74 -13.17 3.39
CA PHE A 148 -7.51 -13.15 4.19
C PHE A 148 -7.72 -12.43 5.52
N MET A 149 -8.32 -11.24 5.50
CA MET A 149 -8.58 -10.47 6.71
C MET A 149 -9.62 -11.12 7.62
N ALA A 150 -10.65 -11.76 7.06
CA ALA A 150 -11.62 -12.53 7.83
C ALA A 150 -10.97 -13.73 8.53
N LEU A 151 -10.08 -14.45 7.84
CA LEU A 151 -9.27 -15.53 8.42
C LEU A 151 -8.31 -15.01 9.50
N LYS A 152 -7.64 -13.86 9.26
CA LYS A 152 -6.80 -13.20 10.28
C LYS A 152 -7.60 -12.93 11.56
N GLY A 153 -8.83 -12.42 11.43
CA GLY A 153 -9.72 -12.20 12.56
C GLY A 153 -10.08 -13.49 13.30
N GLU A 154 -10.46 -14.55 12.58
CA GLU A 154 -10.78 -15.87 13.15
C GLU A 154 -9.57 -16.51 13.85
N LYS A 155 -8.36 -16.29 13.33
CA LYS A 155 -7.09 -16.85 13.82
C LYS A 155 -6.35 -15.92 14.80
N ASN A 156 -7.03 -14.97 15.44
CA ASN A 156 -6.43 -14.03 16.40
C ASN A 156 -5.21 -13.27 15.83
N SER A 157 -5.30 -12.85 14.58
CA SER A 157 -4.25 -12.11 13.85
C SER A 157 -2.93 -12.87 13.67
N THR A 158 -2.91 -14.20 13.83
CA THR A 158 -1.72 -15.01 13.56
C THR A 158 -1.33 -14.93 12.09
N ALA A 159 -0.02 -15.06 11.81
CA ALA A 159 0.49 -15.01 10.45
C ALA A 159 0.00 -16.21 9.61
N TRP A 160 -0.33 -15.98 8.33
CA TRP A 160 -0.92 -17.00 7.46
C TRP A 160 -0.05 -18.26 7.32
N TYR A 161 1.24 -18.13 7.38
CA TYR A 161 2.17 -19.27 7.29
C TYR A 161 2.16 -20.19 8.52
N THR A 162 1.44 -19.78 9.59
CA THR A 162 1.19 -20.60 10.79
C THR A 162 -0.20 -21.24 10.79
N TRP A 163 -1.05 -20.96 9.79
CA TRP A 163 -2.38 -21.54 9.68
C TRP A 163 -2.31 -23.05 9.36
N GLU A 164 -3.44 -23.73 9.52
CA GLU A 164 -3.58 -25.14 9.14
C GLU A 164 -3.16 -25.35 7.67
N LYS A 165 -2.58 -26.51 7.41
CA LYS A 165 -1.98 -26.83 6.10
C LYS A 165 -2.91 -26.52 4.93
N GLU A 166 -4.18 -26.86 5.04
CA GLU A 166 -5.19 -26.69 4.00
C GLU A 166 -5.45 -25.20 3.68
N LEU A 167 -5.45 -24.33 4.68
CA LEU A 167 -5.58 -22.87 4.52
C LEU A 167 -4.25 -22.24 4.07
N LYS A 168 -3.13 -22.68 4.68
CA LYS A 168 -1.80 -22.21 4.31
C LYS A 168 -1.50 -22.44 2.82
N PHE A 169 -1.83 -23.62 2.31
CA PHE A 169 -1.63 -24.01 0.91
C PHE A 169 -2.85 -23.75 0.01
N ARG A 170 -3.83 -22.98 0.51
CA ARG A 170 -5.00 -22.53 -0.24
C ARG A 170 -5.79 -23.67 -0.90
N SER A 171 -6.01 -24.79 -0.20
CA SER A 171 -6.87 -25.87 -0.68
C SER A 171 -8.25 -25.33 -1.07
N PRO A 172 -8.75 -25.65 -2.28
CA PRO A 172 -10.06 -25.13 -2.75
C PRO A 172 -11.20 -25.43 -1.78
N ASP A 173 -11.24 -26.63 -1.21
CA ASP A 173 -12.29 -27.03 -0.27
C ASP A 173 -12.23 -26.23 1.03
N ALA A 174 -11.01 -26.02 1.59
CA ALA A 174 -10.81 -25.22 2.78
C ALA A 174 -11.18 -23.75 2.56
N LEU A 175 -10.81 -23.19 1.40
CA LEU A 175 -11.17 -21.82 1.04
C LEU A 175 -12.69 -21.65 0.84
N ASN A 176 -13.36 -22.62 0.19
CA ASN A 176 -14.80 -22.58 0.01
C ASN A 176 -15.54 -22.70 1.34
N ALA A 177 -15.11 -23.60 2.23
CA ALA A 177 -15.65 -23.71 3.57
C ALA A 177 -15.45 -22.41 4.39
N ALA A 178 -14.28 -21.78 4.27
CA ALA A 178 -13.99 -20.50 4.92
C ALA A 178 -14.87 -19.36 4.37
N ARG A 179 -15.04 -19.27 3.05
CA ARG A 179 -15.91 -18.26 2.43
C ARG A 179 -17.37 -18.39 2.88
N GLN A 180 -17.88 -19.59 3.01
CA GLN A 180 -19.24 -19.82 3.52
C GLN A 180 -19.36 -19.43 4.99
N ARG A 181 -18.43 -19.88 5.84
CA ARG A 181 -18.44 -19.64 7.28
C ARG A 181 -18.24 -18.18 7.65
N LEU A 182 -17.41 -17.47 6.91
CA LEU A 182 -16.99 -16.09 7.18
C LEU A 182 -17.65 -15.08 6.22
N ALA A 183 -18.76 -15.43 5.59
CA ALA A 183 -19.39 -14.61 4.55
C ALA A 183 -19.70 -13.17 5.01
N ASP A 184 -20.16 -12.99 6.24
CA ASP A 184 -20.45 -11.66 6.82
C ASP A 184 -19.17 -10.88 7.10
N GLU A 185 -18.14 -11.52 7.64
CA GLU A 185 -16.83 -10.89 7.85
C GLU A 185 -16.18 -10.46 6.54
N ILE A 186 -16.24 -11.28 5.51
CA ILE A 186 -15.76 -10.94 4.17
C ILE A 186 -16.50 -9.72 3.64
N ARG A 187 -17.84 -9.69 3.77
CA ARG A 187 -18.67 -8.55 3.35
C ARG A 187 -18.33 -7.29 4.14
N PHE A 188 -18.02 -7.41 5.44
CA PHE A 188 -17.56 -6.28 6.25
C PHE A 188 -16.25 -5.68 5.71
N TYR A 189 -15.25 -6.50 5.39
CA TYR A 189 -14.00 -5.98 4.83
C TYR A 189 -14.19 -5.39 3.42
N CYS A 190 -15.09 -5.94 2.62
CA CYS A 190 -15.49 -5.32 1.35
C CYS A 190 -16.13 -3.95 1.56
N PHE A 191 -17.01 -3.80 2.54
CA PHE A 191 -17.61 -2.52 2.94
C PHE A 191 -16.55 -1.51 3.38
N VAL A 192 -15.59 -1.92 4.23
CA VAL A 192 -14.50 -1.03 4.68
C VAL A 192 -13.70 -0.50 3.49
N GLN A 193 -13.37 -1.36 2.53
CA GLN A 193 -12.66 -0.94 1.33
C GLN A 193 -13.52 -0.03 0.43
N PHE A 194 -14.81 -0.32 0.28
CA PHE A 194 -15.74 0.55 -0.44
C PHE A 194 -15.76 1.97 0.12
N ILE A 195 -15.89 2.12 1.45
CA ILE A 195 -15.89 3.43 2.12
C ILE A 195 -14.55 4.13 1.92
N PHE A 196 -13.43 3.41 2.08
CA PHE A 196 -12.09 3.98 1.84
C PHE A 196 -11.97 4.55 0.43
N TYR A 197 -12.27 3.75 -0.59
CA TYR A 197 -12.15 4.18 -1.99
C TYR A 197 -13.10 5.31 -2.35
N LYS A 198 -14.32 5.30 -1.81
CA LYS A 198 -15.29 6.38 -1.98
C LYS A 198 -14.75 7.71 -1.42
N GLN A 199 -14.27 7.71 -0.19
CA GLN A 199 -13.73 8.93 0.44
C GLN A 199 -12.43 9.38 -0.23
N TRP A 200 -11.54 8.45 -0.58
CA TRP A 200 -10.32 8.77 -1.30
C TRP A 200 -10.58 9.40 -2.67
N THR A 201 -11.48 8.82 -3.46
CA THR A 201 -11.84 9.35 -4.77
C THR A 201 -12.39 10.77 -4.68
N ASN A 202 -13.20 11.04 -3.66
CA ASN A 202 -13.72 12.39 -3.42
C ASN A 202 -12.61 13.39 -3.10
N LEU A 203 -11.66 13.02 -2.25
CA LEU A 203 -10.51 13.87 -1.91
C LEU A 203 -9.58 14.09 -3.12
N LEU A 204 -9.30 13.03 -3.89
CA LEU A 204 -8.50 13.07 -5.11
C LEU A 204 -9.11 14.01 -6.15
N ASN A 205 -10.41 13.86 -6.42
CA ASN A 205 -11.14 14.73 -7.35
C ASN A 205 -11.13 16.21 -6.87
N TYR A 206 -11.21 16.43 -5.55
CA TYR A 206 -11.10 17.77 -5.00
C TYR A 206 -9.69 18.36 -5.21
N ALA A 207 -8.64 17.58 -4.95
CA ALA A 207 -7.27 18.00 -5.20
C ALA A 207 -7.07 18.39 -6.67
N HIS A 208 -7.57 17.56 -7.61
CA HIS A 208 -7.54 17.88 -9.05
C HIS A 208 -8.29 19.17 -9.39
N SER A 209 -9.45 19.42 -8.78
CA SER A 209 -10.22 20.67 -8.99
C SER A 209 -9.45 21.92 -8.56
N LYS A 210 -8.46 21.77 -7.68
CA LYS A 210 -7.55 22.83 -7.21
C LYS A 210 -6.21 22.85 -7.94
N GLY A 211 -5.99 21.97 -8.92
CA GLY A 211 -4.72 21.84 -9.63
C GLY A 211 -3.60 21.24 -8.79
N ILE A 212 -3.95 20.45 -7.77
CA ILE A 212 -2.98 19.73 -6.93
C ILE A 212 -2.90 18.27 -7.40
N GLU A 213 -1.72 17.83 -7.76
CA GLU A 213 -1.33 16.49 -8.13
C GLU A 213 -0.97 15.68 -6.88
N ILE A 214 -1.40 14.42 -6.81
CA ILE A 214 -1.06 13.52 -5.70
C ILE A 214 0.12 12.63 -6.10
N ILE A 215 1.21 12.71 -5.33
CA ILE A 215 2.36 11.80 -5.45
C ILE A 215 2.21 10.73 -4.38
N GLY A 216 1.92 9.51 -4.81
CA GLY A 216 1.84 8.36 -3.92
C GLY A 216 3.17 7.63 -3.78
N ASP A 217 3.26 6.74 -2.80
CA ASP A 217 4.46 5.98 -2.47
C ASP A 217 4.17 4.49 -2.49
N VAL A 218 5.01 3.72 -3.18
CA VAL A 218 4.85 2.28 -3.32
C VAL A 218 6.13 1.58 -2.90
N PRO A 219 6.11 0.83 -1.77
CA PRO A 219 7.24 0.02 -1.34
C PRO A 219 7.62 -1.02 -2.38
N ILE A 220 8.93 -1.23 -2.61
CA ILE A 220 9.37 -2.29 -3.51
C ILE A 220 8.90 -3.66 -3.04
N TYR A 221 9.01 -3.98 -1.76
CA TYR A 221 8.64 -5.29 -1.22
C TYR A 221 7.25 -5.29 -0.58
N VAL A 222 6.72 -6.49 -0.40
CA VAL A 222 5.55 -6.76 0.42
C VAL A 222 5.96 -7.63 1.62
N PRO A 223 5.29 -7.51 2.78
CA PRO A 223 5.58 -8.35 3.94
C PRO A 223 5.33 -9.83 3.66
N TYR A 224 6.04 -10.70 4.38
CA TYR A 224 5.78 -12.14 4.31
C TYR A 224 4.36 -12.46 4.77
N ASP A 225 3.86 -11.79 5.82
CA ASP A 225 2.48 -11.91 6.28
C ASP A 225 1.55 -10.96 5.52
N SER A 226 1.42 -11.17 4.21
CA SER A 226 0.52 -10.43 3.32
C SER A 226 -0.30 -11.34 2.44
N VAL A 227 -1.42 -10.82 1.94
CA VAL A 227 -2.30 -11.55 1.03
C VAL A 227 -1.61 -11.87 -0.29
N GLU A 228 -0.72 -11.02 -0.77
CA GLU A 228 0.03 -11.23 -2.02
C GLU A 228 0.91 -12.48 -1.94
N VAL A 229 1.66 -12.65 -0.84
CA VAL A 229 2.52 -13.82 -0.65
C VAL A 229 1.69 -15.08 -0.42
N TRP A 230 0.56 -14.97 0.26
CA TRP A 230 -0.35 -16.10 0.47
C TRP A 230 -1.04 -16.53 -0.82
N CYS A 231 -1.39 -15.59 -1.71
CA CYS A 231 -2.12 -15.89 -2.94
C CYS A 231 -1.24 -16.37 -4.09
N GLU A 232 -0.05 -15.80 -4.24
CA GLU A 232 0.85 -16.06 -5.38
C GLU A 232 2.28 -16.39 -4.87
N PRO A 233 2.44 -17.41 -3.99
CA PRO A 233 3.71 -17.72 -3.33
C PRO A 233 4.85 -18.07 -4.31
N GLU A 234 4.53 -18.56 -5.51
CA GLU A 234 5.50 -18.90 -6.55
C GLU A 234 6.24 -17.67 -7.11
N LEU A 235 5.73 -16.47 -6.87
CA LEU A 235 6.36 -15.21 -7.26
C LEU A 235 7.43 -14.73 -6.28
N PHE A 236 7.63 -15.47 -5.19
CA PHE A 236 8.58 -15.15 -4.14
C PHE A 236 9.59 -16.27 -3.94
N GLN A 237 10.76 -15.98 -3.36
CA GLN A 237 11.80 -16.94 -3.07
C GLN A 237 11.45 -17.73 -1.79
N LEU A 238 10.53 -18.67 -1.92
CA LEU A 238 10.08 -19.56 -0.85
C LEU A 238 10.49 -20.99 -1.14
N ASP A 239 10.65 -21.81 -0.08
CA ASP A 239 10.82 -23.26 -0.21
C ASP A 239 9.47 -23.99 -0.35
N GLU A 240 9.51 -25.32 -0.42
CA GLU A 240 8.31 -26.15 -0.55
C GLU A 240 7.38 -26.08 0.67
N THR A 241 7.87 -25.56 1.79
CA THR A 241 7.05 -25.32 2.99
C THR A 241 6.48 -23.90 3.03
N LEU A 242 6.70 -23.12 1.96
CA LEU A 242 6.37 -21.70 1.84
C LEU A 242 7.13 -20.82 2.84
N THR A 243 8.30 -21.23 3.29
CA THR A 243 9.20 -20.45 4.14
C THR A 243 10.20 -19.69 3.26
N PRO A 244 10.47 -18.38 3.52
CA PRO A 244 11.45 -17.64 2.75
C PRO A 244 12.84 -18.29 2.78
N THR A 245 13.49 -18.39 1.64
CA THR A 245 14.89 -18.84 1.56
C THR A 245 15.85 -17.69 1.80
N ALA A 246 15.43 -16.48 1.43
CA ALA A 246 16.15 -15.24 1.67
C ALA A 246 15.16 -14.08 1.84
N ILE A 247 15.61 -13.02 2.51
CA ILE A 247 14.84 -11.82 2.81
C ILE A 247 15.57 -10.56 2.36
N ALA A 248 14.78 -9.51 2.16
CA ALA A 248 15.27 -8.20 1.79
C ALA A 248 15.93 -7.46 2.97
N GLY A 249 16.86 -6.58 2.64
CA GLY A 249 17.53 -5.70 3.57
C GLY A 249 18.44 -4.70 2.88
N CYS A 250 19.25 -3.99 3.67
CA CYS A 250 20.33 -3.14 3.20
C CYS A 250 21.66 -3.59 3.82
N PRO A 251 22.79 -3.46 3.10
CA PRO A 251 24.10 -3.76 3.66
C PRO A 251 24.45 -2.79 4.80
N PRO A 252 25.43 -3.15 5.64
CA PRO A 252 26.05 -2.20 6.56
C PRO A 252 26.50 -0.92 5.86
N ASP A 253 26.26 0.22 6.51
CA ASP A 253 26.67 1.54 6.03
C ASP A 253 27.14 2.44 7.20
N ALA A 254 27.32 3.74 6.93
CA ALA A 254 27.77 4.70 7.94
C ALA A 254 26.72 4.97 9.05
N PHE A 255 25.44 4.61 8.82
CA PHE A 255 24.33 4.83 9.74
C PHE A 255 23.93 3.57 10.51
N SER A 256 24.23 2.39 9.96
CA SER A 256 23.92 1.09 10.56
C SER A 256 25.05 0.08 10.36
N GLU A 257 25.78 -0.21 11.43
CA GLU A 257 26.89 -1.18 11.41
C GLU A 257 26.42 -2.61 11.09
N ASP A 258 25.17 -2.94 11.41
CA ASP A 258 24.57 -4.26 11.17
C ASP A 258 23.78 -4.33 9.85
N GLY A 259 23.65 -3.19 9.15
CA GLY A 259 22.74 -3.01 8.06
C GLY A 259 21.29 -3.02 8.52
N GLN A 260 20.35 -3.22 7.58
CA GLN A 260 18.93 -3.27 7.89
C GLN A 260 18.35 -4.60 7.43
N LEU A 261 17.66 -5.32 8.32
CA LEU A 261 16.84 -6.48 8.00
C LEU A 261 15.38 -6.03 7.88
N TRP A 262 14.80 -6.09 6.68
CA TRP A 262 13.42 -5.70 6.46
C TRP A 262 12.44 -6.85 6.63
N GLY A 263 12.90 -8.10 6.47
CA GLY A 263 12.11 -9.31 6.70
C GLY A 263 11.16 -9.68 5.55
N ASN A 264 11.07 -8.87 4.51
CA ASN A 264 10.24 -9.13 3.34
C ASN A 264 10.84 -10.26 2.51
N PRO A 265 10.06 -11.24 2.01
CA PRO A 265 10.55 -12.23 1.08
C PRO A 265 10.99 -11.57 -0.24
N LEU A 266 12.04 -12.10 -0.84
CA LEU A 266 12.53 -11.63 -2.12
C LEU A 266 11.67 -12.17 -3.26
N TYR A 267 11.57 -11.38 -4.35
CA TYR A 267 10.86 -11.81 -5.55
C TYR A 267 11.60 -12.90 -6.32
N ASN A 268 10.86 -13.84 -6.88
CA ASN A 268 11.34 -14.75 -7.93
C ASN A 268 11.26 -14.03 -9.29
N TRP A 269 12.29 -13.23 -9.59
CA TRP A 269 12.32 -12.40 -10.78
C TRP A 269 12.26 -13.20 -12.08
N ASP A 270 12.81 -14.43 -12.10
CA ASP A 270 12.73 -15.30 -13.27
C ASP A 270 11.27 -15.68 -13.55
N LYS A 271 10.54 -16.08 -12.51
CA LYS A 271 9.11 -16.41 -12.62
C LYS A 271 8.26 -15.19 -13.01
N MET A 272 8.55 -14.03 -12.43
CA MET A 272 7.87 -12.80 -12.80
C MET A 272 8.15 -12.41 -14.27
N LYS A 273 9.37 -12.60 -14.76
CA LYS A 273 9.75 -12.36 -16.16
C LYS A 273 9.04 -13.31 -17.11
N GLU A 274 8.91 -14.61 -16.77
CA GLU A 274 8.12 -15.59 -17.55
C GLU A 274 6.67 -15.12 -17.74
N GLN A 275 6.11 -14.44 -16.74
CA GLN A 275 4.77 -13.88 -16.75
C GLN A 275 4.73 -12.43 -17.25
N ASN A 276 5.77 -11.92 -17.94
CA ASN A 276 5.89 -10.53 -18.40
C ASN A 276 5.65 -9.50 -17.29
N PHE A 277 6.08 -9.80 -16.07
CA PHE A 277 5.90 -8.95 -14.87
C PHE A 277 4.44 -8.60 -14.55
N ASN A 278 3.49 -9.44 -14.95
CA ASN A 278 2.07 -9.16 -14.84
C ASN A 278 1.63 -8.78 -13.41
N TRP A 279 2.21 -9.38 -12.38
CA TRP A 279 1.92 -9.04 -10.98
C TRP A 279 2.25 -7.55 -10.69
N TRP A 280 3.43 -7.10 -11.09
CA TRP A 280 3.85 -5.71 -10.94
C TRP A 280 3.01 -4.76 -11.78
N ILE A 281 2.66 -5.15 -13.01
CA ILE A 281 1.81 -4.34 -13.89
C ILE A 281 0.43 -4.14 -13.25
N ARG A 282 -0.18 -5.19 -12.71
CA ARG A 282 -1.47 -5.09 -11.98
C ARG A 282 -1.35 -4.16 -10.76
N ARG A 283 -0.26 -4.29 -9.98
CA ARG A 283 -0.01 -3.46 -8.81
C ARG A 283 0.15 -1.98 -9.19
N MET A 284 0.93 -1.68 -10.21
CA MET A 284 1.14 -0.30 -10.66
C MET A 284 -0.10 0.28 -11.31
N ALA A 285 -0.85 -0.49 -12.08
CA ALA A 285 -2.13 -0.06 -12.64
C ALA A 285 -3.15 0.28 -11.54
N ALA A 286 -3.20 -0.49 -10.46
CA ALA A 286 -4.05 -0.18 -9.31
C ALA A 286 -3.58 1.07 -8.57
N ALA A 287 -2.27 1.24 -8.35
CA ALA A 287 -1.70 2.44 -7.74
C ALA A 287 -1.95 3.70 -8.60
N GLY A 288 -1.86 3.60 -9.93
CA GLY A 288 -2.16 4.70 -10.85
C GLY A 288 -3.62 5.16 -10.86
N LYS A 289 -4.55 4.37 -10.27
CA LYS A 289 -5.92 4.84 -10.01
C LYS A 289 -6.03 5.66 -8.72
N LEU A 290 -5.06 5.53 -7.82
CA LEU A 290 -5.03 6.23 -6.55
C LEU A 290 -4.16 7.49 -6.59
N TYR A 291 -3.15 7.52 -7.46
CA TYR A 291 -2.14 8.56 -7.51
C TYR A 291 -1.92 9.06 -8.94
N ASP A 292 -1.59 10.33 -9.09
CA ASP A 292 -1.19 10.92 -10.38
C ASP A 292 0.25 10.53 -10.74
N VAL A 293 1.11 10.47 -9.73
CA VAL A 293 2.51 10.06 -9.86
C VAL A 293 2.84 9.02 -8.80
N ILE A 294 3.50 7.95 -9.20
CA ILE A 294 3.92 6.87 -8.30
C ILE A 294 5.41 7.00 -7.99
N ARG A 295 5.75 7.29 -6.72
CA ARG A 295 7.13 7.13 -6.23
C ARG A 295 7.39 5.65 -5.96
N LEU A 296 8.37 5.09 -6.66
CA LEU A 296 8.86 3.74 -6.40
C LEU A 296 9.97 3.81 -5.35
N ASP A 297 9.64 3.33 -4.16
CA ASP A 297 10.55 3.25 -3.03
C ASP A 297 11.64 2.20 -3.29
N HIS A 298 12.86 2.48 -2.81
CA HIS A 298 14.05 1.64 -3.00
C HIS A 298 14.26 1.19 -4.46
N PHE A 299 14.12 2.10 -5.41
CA PHE A 299 14.18 1.83 -6.86
C PHE A 299 15.47 1.09 -7.28
N ARG A 300 16.57 1.31 -6.56
CA ARG A 300 17.81 0.59 -6.77
C ARG A 300 17.65 -0.94 -6.73
N GLY A 301 16.71 -1.45 -5.93
CA GLY A 301 16.44 -2.89 -5.81
C GLY A 301 16.03 -3.58 -7.09
N PHE A 302 15.56 -2.82 -8.11
CA PHE A 302 15.28 -3.37 -9.43
C PHE A 302 16.55 -3.58 -10.28
N GLU A 303 17.64 -2.85 -10.01
CA GLU A 303 18.96 -3.10 -10.65
C GLU A 303 19.71 -4.20 -9.89
N ALA A 304 19.85 -4.03 -8.56
CA ALA A 304 20.45 -5.02 -7.68
C ALA A 304 19.90 -4.87 -6.27
N TYR A 305 19.58 -5.98 -5.64
CA TYR A 305 19.02 -6.03 -4.29
C TYR A 305 19.94 -6.78 -3.32
N TRP A 306 19.85 -6.39 -2.03
CA TRP A 306 20.59 -7.04 -0.97
C TRP A 306 19.81 -8.25 -0.45
N SER A 307 20.33 -9.44 -0.71
CA SER A 307 19.73 -10.72 -0.34
C SER A 307 20.38 -11.25 0.91
N VAL A 308 19.62 -11.39 1.97
CA VAL A 308 20.08 -11.92 3.27
C VAL A 308 19.46 -13.29 3.49
N PRO A 309 20.22 -14.34 3.88
CA PRO A 309 19.65 -15.65 4.19
C PRO A 309 18.57 -15.52 5.29
N TYR A 310 17.44 -16.20 5.11
CA TYR A 310 16.36 -16.20 6.11
C TYR A 310 16.89 -16.73 7.46
N GLY A 311 16.47 -16.11 8.56
CA GLY A 311 16.91 -16.46 9.91
C GLY A 311 18.25 -15.82 10.34
N SER A 312 18.88 -14.99 9.48
CA SER A 312 20.08 -14.23 9.86
C SER A 312 19.75 -13.21 10.96
N ALA A 313 20.67 -13.03 11.91
CA ALA A 313 20.52 -12.05 12.99
C ALA A 313 20.74 -10.59 12.53
N THR A 314 21.55 -10.39 11.49
CA THR A 314 21.89 -9.07 10.93
C THR A 314 21.97 -9.14 9.42
N ALA A 315 22.02 -7.99 8.76
CA ALA A 315 22.15 -7.94 7.31
C ALA A 315 23.60 -8.15 6.80
N LYS A 316 24.58 -8.30 7.69
CA LYS A 316 26.02 -8.50 7.32
C LYS A 316 26.28 -9.71 6.43
N SER A 317 25.49 -10.77 6.61
CA SER A 317 25.61 -12.02 5.81
C SER A 317 25.03 -11.96 4.42
N GLY A 318 24.48 -10.80 4.04
CA GLY A 318 23.84 -10.62 2.74
C GLY A 318 24.85 -10.51 1.59
N LYS A 319 24.29 -10.53 0.38
CA LYS A 319 25.02 -10.33 -0.87
C LYS A 319 24.18 -9.58 -1.89
N TRP A 320 24.83 -8.83 -2.78
CA TRP A 320 24.16 -8.22 -3.92
C TRP A 320 23.78 -9.27 -4.96
N ILE A 321 22.51 -9.26 -5.34
CA ILE A 321 21.96 -10.08 -6.43
C ILE A 321 21.40 -9.14 -7.49
N LYS A 322 21.66 -9.45 -8.77
CA LYS A 322 21.14 -8.65 -9.88
C LYS A 322 19.61 -8.77 -9.93
N GLY A 323 18.95 -7.63 -10.08
CA GLY A 323 17.50 -7.53 -10.28
C GLY A 323 17.10 -7.65 -11.75
N PRO A 324 15.81 -7.42 -12.05
CA PRO A 324 15.26 -7.52 -13.41
C PRO A 324 15.70 -6.39 -14.35
N ASP A 325 16.25 -5.31 -13.81
CA ASP A 325 16.87 -4.17 -14.52
C ASP A 325 15.92 -3.59 -15.61
N MET A 326 16.46 -3.32 -16.80
CA MET A 326 15.72 -2.72 -17.90
C MET A 326 14.56 -3.57 -18.43
N ASP A 327 14.57 -4.88 -18.24
CA ASP A 327 13.46 -5.74 -18.66
C ASP A 327 12.17 -5.36 -17.94
N PHE A 328 12.24 -5.10 -16.64
CA PHE A 328 11.11 -4.64 -15.85
C PHE A 328 10.68 -3.22 -16.21
N ILE A 329 11.64 -2.29 -16.35
CA ILE A 329 11.35 -0.89 -16.71
C ILE A 329 10.68 -0.79 -18.07
N ASN A 330 11.14 -1.58 -19.04
CA ASN A 330 10.53 -1.62 -20.37
C ASN A 330 9.11 -2.22 -20.31
N ALA A 331 8.88 -3.24 -19.48
CA ALA A 331 7.55 -3.79 -19.29
C ALA A 331 6.58 -2.75 -18.71
N LEU A 332 7.00 -1.99 -17.68
CA LEU A 332 6.20 -0.88 -17.13
C LEU A 332 5.84 0.16 -18.19
N LYS A 333 6.84 0.68 -18.92
CA LYS A 333 6.64 1.70 -19.95
C LYS A 333 5.72 1.24 -21.09
N ASN A 334 5.83 -0.01 -21.48
CA ASN A 334 5.04 -0.55 -22.59
C ASN A 334 3.59 -0.84 -22.21
N GLN A 335 3.35 -1.26 -20.96
CA GLN A 335 2.03 -1.70 -20.51
C GLN A 335 1.26 -0.61 -19.74
N LEU A 336 1.97 0.38 -19.20
CA LEU A 336 1.39 1.49 -18.43
C LEU A 336 1.95 2.83 -18.91
N PRO A 337 1.80 3.18 -20.19
CA PRO A 337 2.37 4.42 -20.76
C PRO A 337 1.76 5.69 -20.14
N GLU A 338 0.56 5.59 -19.55
CA GLU A 338 -0.18 6.71 -18.95
C GLU A 338 0.18 6.95 -17.48
N VAL A 339 1.02 6.09 -16.87
CA VAL A 339 1.36 6.20 -15.45
C VAL A 339 2.72 6.86 -15.30
N ASP A 340 2.75 7.97 -14.55
CA ASP A 340 4.00 8.68 -14.25
C ASP A 340 4.69 8.07 -13.02
N PHE A 341 6.02 7.92 -13.11
CA PHE A 341 6.84 7.34 -12.06
C PHE A 341 7.96 8.25 -11.61
N ILE A 342 8.21 8.31 -10.31
CA ILE A 342 9.42 8.88 -9.69
C ILE A 342 10.20 7.74 -9.05
N ALA A 343 11.47 7.61 -9.42
CA ALA A 343 12.39 6.67 -8.81
C ALA A 343 13.03 7.28 -7.57
N GLU A 344 12.99 6.56 -6.42
CA GLU A 344 13.81 6.93 -5.29
C GLU A 344 15.29 6.71 -5.62
N ASP A 345 16.10 7.75 -5.47
CA ASP A 345 17.50 7.77 -5.86
C ASP A 345 18.41 7.88 -4.62
N LEU A 346 18.26 6.95 -3.68
CA LEU A 346 19.09 6.84 -2.48
C LEU A 346 20.08 5.67 -2.57
N GLY A 347 21.28 5.88 -2.02
CA GLY A 347 22.32 4.86 -1.93
C GLY A 347 23.48 5.01 -2.93
N THR A 348 24.44 4.06 -2.90
CA THR A 348 25.58 4.00 -3.82
C THR A 348 25.12 3.69 -5.24
N ARG A 349 25.43 4.60 -6.19
CA ARG A 349 25.06 4.47 -7.61
C ARG A 349 26.12 3.70 -8.40
N PRO A 350 25.82 2.56 -9.02
CA PRO A 350 26.62 2.06 -10.13
C PRO A 350 26.52 3.04 -11.31
N ARG A 351 27.63 3.24 -12.07
CA ARG A 351 27.68 4.18 -13.21
C ARG A 351 26.58 3.92 -14.28
N ARG A 352 25.97 2.73 -14.32
CA ARG A 352 24.90 2.36 -15.26
C ARG A 352 23.50 2.79 -14.80
N PHE A 353 23.34 3.17 -13.53
CA PHE A 353 22.04 3.50 -12.93
C PHE A 353 21.44 4.83 -13.44
N SER A 354 22.29 5.79 -13.83
CA SER A 354 21.83 7.09 -14.34
C SER A 354 20.99 7.02 -15.62
N THR A 355 21.00 5.89 -16.32
CA THR A 355 20.18 5.66 -17.53
C THR A 355 18.77 5.15 -17.19
N CYS A 356 18.59 4.50 -16.04
CA CYS A 356 17.28 4.01 -15.58
C CYS A 356 16.46 5.08 -14.84
N ALA A 357 17.13 5.99 -14.13
CA ALA A 357 16.49 7.01 -13.29
C ALA A 357 15.82 8.15 -14.09
N THR A 358 16.12 8.30 -15.36
CA THR A 358 15.38 9.15 -16.29
C THR A 358 14.33 8.31 -17.02
N ILE A 359 13.18 8.11 -16.39
CA ILE A 359 11.95 7.77 -17.10
C ILE A 359 11.47 9.10 -17.69
N PRO A 360 11.61 9.36 -19.00
CA PRO A 360 11.09 10.60 -19.56
C PRO A 360 9.58 10.55 -19.45
N ALA A 361 8.98 11.56 -18.83
CA ALA A 361 7.57 11.87 -19.06
C ALA A 361 7.37 11.92 -20.59
N THR A 362 6.40 11.18 -21.08
CA THR A 362 6.00 11.27 -22.49
C THR A 362 5.48 12.68 -22.72
N PRO A 363 5.98 13.42 -23.73
CA PRO A 363 5.37 14.71 -24.04
C PRO A 363 3.95 14.46 -24.54
N ALA A 364 2.98 15.15 -23.93
CA ALA A 364 1.62 15.26 -24.44
C ALA A 364 1.59 15.94 -25.81
#